data_65ea8749b9f27b206a61b71a429e76df
#
_entry.id   65ea8749b9f27b206a61b71a429e76df
#
_cell.length_a   1.000
_cell.length_b   1.000
_cell.length_c   1.000
_cell.angle_alpha   90.00
_cell.angle_beta   90.00
_cell.angle_gamma   90.00
#
_symmetry.space_group_name_H-M   'P 1'
#
loop_
_entity.id
_entity.type
_entity.pdbx_description
1 polymer ?
#
loop_
_entity_poly.entity_id
_entity_poly.type
_entity_poly.pdbx_seq_one_letter_code
_entity_poly.pdbx_strand_id
1 'polypeptide(L)' 'MVLVRLYQPKDGKKEIVGTLAGYDDGAVTISLGSETVRFEKKEVALVRLYVEF' A
#
# COMPACT_ATOMS: atom_id res chain seq x y z
N MET A 1 -2.52 -8.91 5.78
CA MET A 1 -1.97 -7.55 5.67
C MET A 1 -0.79 -7.50 4.71
N VAL A 2 -0.59 -6.37 4.11
CA VAL A 2 0.54 -6.16 3.22
C VAL A 2 1.27 -4.88 3.58
N LEU A 3 2.55 -4.85 3.26
CA LEU A 3 3.37 -3.65 3.37
C LEU A 3 3.56 -3.09 1.97
N VAL A 4 3.22 -1.83 1.81
CA VAL A 4 3.43 -1.12 0.56
C VAL A 4 4.54 -0.10 0.76
N ARG A 5 5.58 -0.20 -0.05
CA ARG A 5 6.67 0.75 -0.01
C ARG A 5 6.60 1.66 -1.23
N LEU A 6 6.71 2.94 -1.00
CA LEU A 6 6.57 3.93 -2.06
C LEU A 6 7.93 4.46 -2.49
N TYR A 7 8.03 4.87 -3.75
CA TYR A 7 9.25 5.51 -4.25
C TYR A 7 9.45 6.87 -3.59
N GLN A 8 8.35 7.58 -3.38
CA GLN A 8 8.39 8.90 -2.76
C GLN A 8 7.40 8.93 -1.60
N PRO A 9 7.72 9.67 -0.54
CA PRO A 9 6.81 9.76 0.61
C PRO A 9 5.48 10.39 0.20
N LYS A 10 4.41 9.83 0.72
CA LYS A 10 3.07 10.37 0.57
C LYS A 10 2.58 10.72 1.97
N ASP A 11 2.25 11.99 2.17
CA ASP A 11 1.89 12.51 3.49
C ASP A 11 2.95 12.20 4.54
N GLY A 12 4.23 12.26 4.11
CA GLY A 12 5.35 12.02 4.99
C GLY A 12 5.65 10.55 5.26
N LYS A 13 4.96 9.64 4.60
CA LYS A 13 5.13 8.19 4.81
C LYS A 13 5.58 7.50 3.54
N LYS A 14 6.64 6.73 3.64
CA LYS A 14 7.15 5.91 2.53
C LYS A 14 6.64 4.49 2.59
N GLU A 15 6.22 4.04 3.76
CA GLU A 15 5.76 2.68 3.96
C GLU A 15 4.39 2.70 4.61
N ILE A 16 3.50 1.88 4.10
CA ILE A 16 2.14 1.81 4.59
C ILE A 16 1.79 0.34 4.77
N VAL A 17 1.25 0.02 5.93
CA VAL A 17 0.78 -1.32 6.25
C VAL A 17 -0.73 -1.29 6.33
N GLY A 18 -1.37 -2.20 5.62
CA GLY A 18 -2.81 -2.29 5.64
C GLY A 18 -3.30 -3.56 4.98
N THR A 19 -4.60 -3.69 4.86
CA THR A 19 -5.21 -4.83 4.22
C THR A 19 -5.34 -4.57 2.71
N LEU A 20 -4.89 -5.54 1.93
CA LEU A 20 -5.04 -5.43 0.48
C LEU A 20 -6.52 -5.56 0.11
N ALA A 21 -7.09 -4.47 -0.34
CA ALA A 21 -8.51 -4.41 -0.69
C ALA A 21 -8.73 -4.68 -2.17
N GLY A 22 -7.74 -4.36 -3.00
CA GLY A 22 -7.87 -4.61 -4.43
C GLY A 22 -6.55 -4.44 -5.15
N TYR A 23 -6.48 -5.03 -6.33
CA TYR A 23 -5.32 -4.94 -7.19
C TYR A 23 -5.83 -4.84 -8.63
N ASP A 24 -5.45 -3.80 -9.32
CA ASP A 24 -5.94 -3.58 -10.67
C ASP A 24 -4.85 -2.96 -11.53
N ASP A 25 -4.41 -3.72 -12.54
CA ASP A 25 -3.43 -3.28 -13.52
C ASP A 25 -2.19 -2.62 -12.89
N GLY A 26 -1.72 -3.20 -11.80
CA GLY A 26 -0.55 -2.69 -11.09
C GLY A 26 -0.87 -1.65 -10.02
N ALA A 27 -2.08 -1.12 -10.01
CA ALA A 27 -2.50 -0.23 -8.93
C ALA A 27 -2.95 -1.06 -7.74
N VAL A 28 -2.65 -0.60 -6.55
CA VAL A 28 -2.94 -1.31 -5.32
C VAL A 28 -3.88 -0.48 -4.46
N THR A 29 -4.93 -1.11 -3.99
CA THR A 29 -5.87 -0.46 -3.07
C THR A 29 -5.69 -1.07 -1.69
N ILE A 30 -5.41 -0.23 -0.72
CA ILE A 30 -5.14 -0.65 0.66
C ILE A 30 -6.23 -0.09 1.57
N SER A 31 -6.77 -0.96 2.40
CA SER A 31 -7.74 -0.58 3.41
C SER A 31 -7.02 -0.28 4.71
N LEU A 32 -7.23 0.90 5.25
CA LEU A 32 -6.60 1.36 6.49
C LEU A 32 -7.70 1.62 7.53
N GLY A 33 -8.36 0.54 7.93
CA GLY A 33 -9.46 0.65 8.88
C GLY A 33 -10.69 1.23 8.20
N SER A 34 -11.04 2.46 8.52
CA SER A 34 -12.22 3.12 7.94
C SER A 34 -11.95 3.80 6.61
N GLU A 35 -10.69 3.85 6.20
CA GLU A 35 -10.30 4.51 4.97
C GLU A 35 -9.73 3.55 3.96
N THR A 36 -9.87 3.89 2.69
CA THR A 36 -9.30 3.12 1.60
C THR A 36 -8.45 4.06 0.75
N VAL A 37 -7.21 3.65 0.48
CA VAL A 37 -6.27 4.46 -0.29
C VAL A 37 -5.80 3.67 -1.48
N ARG A 38 -5.79 4.31 -2.64
CA ARG A 38 -5.30 3.71 -3.87
C ARG A 38 -3.93 4.26 -4.21
N PHE A 39 -3.02 3.37 -4.54
CA PHE A 39 -1.66 3.71 -4.96
C PHE A 39 -1.46 3.29 -6.40
N GLU A 40 -0.98 4.21 -7.21
CA GLU A 40 -0.69 3.93 -8.61
C GLU A 40 0.56 3.06 -8.73
N LYS A 41 0.63 2.29 -9.81
CA LYS A 41 1.76 1.42 -10.08
C LYS A 41 3.09 2.19 -10.03
N LYS A 42 3.12 3.38 -10.57
CA LYS A 42 4.33 4.20 -10.63
C LYS A 42 4.76 4.75 -9.28
N GLU A 43 3.86 4.72 -8.30
CA GLU A 43 4.14 5.20 -6.96
C GLU A 43 4.67 4.10 -6.06
N VAL A 44 4.33 2.85 -6.38
CA VAL A 44 4.64 1.70 -5.55
C VAL A 44 5.98 1.10 -5.94
N ALA A 45 6.92 1.11 -5.00
CA ALA A 45 8.23 0.50 -5.20
C ALA A 45 8.18 -0.99 -4.88
N LEU A 46 7.42 -1.36 -3.86
CA LEU A 46 7.39 -2.72 -3.35
C LEU A 46 6.09 -3.00 -2.62
N VAL A 47 5.54 -4.18 -2.85
CA VAL A 47 4.42 -4.69 -2.06
C VAL A 47 4.83 -6.07 -1.56
N ARG A 48 4.74 -6.29 -0.26
CA ARG A 48 5.11 -7.57 0.32
C ARG A 48 4.10 -7.95 1.40
N LEU A 49 4.06 -9.23 1.69
CA LEU A 49 3.24 -9.73 2.77
C LEU A 49 3.81 -9.24 4.10
N TYR A 50 2.96 -8.69 4.93
CA TYR A 50 3.33 -8.24 6.26
C TYR A 50 2.78 -9.21 7.28
N VAL A 51 3.67 -9.81 8.05
CA VAL A 51 3.29 -10.76 9.09
C VAL A 51 3.61 -10.11 10.43
N GLU A 52 2.61 -10.06 11.28
CA GLU A 52 2.74 -9.50 12.63
C GLU A 52 2.68 -10.62 13.64
N PHE A 53 3.66 -10.64 14.52
CA PHE A 53 3.73 -11.64 15.59
C PHE A 53 3.36 -11.03 16.93
#